data_2ee64c6a75bc92622d63cf82a7a261e5
#
_entry.id   2ee64c6a75bc92622d63cf82a7a261e5
#
_cell.length_a   1.000
_cell.length_b   1.000
_cell.length_c   1.000
_cell.angle_alpha   90.00
_cell.angle_beta   90.00
_cell.angle_gamma   90.00
#
_symmetry.space_group_name_H-M   'P 1'
#
loop_
_entity.id
_entity.type
_entity.pdbx_description
1 polymer ?
#
loop_
_entity_poly.entity_id
_entity_poly.type
_entity_poly.pdbx_seq_one_letter_code
_entity_poly.pdbx_strand_id
1 'polypeptide(L)'
;GSYVTHIYVYDKYGNYSCGRSGCVVPLGLLPQRIVKYGNSLLSLYNENYSWDEMKTLSGKLQSKLAEVEDAQKQQVITNLVSDQIRQYYYIGGSQAGKGQPWKWQSGSSVTYTNWDAAQPDCAGNSEFYMAATRGHGRWNDMPSSYIYSGFILETPLNLKPAAEITYGNKVYRFYTAGIPYALAERYCEELGGNLVKIESEEKNNVIAQKVKELNKTFYIGASDEKEEGKFVWRDGSAVTYTNWSQNEPNNSADCGGENYVQMYANGKWNDYTGQSVDIGFIGEFDETPTATSTPAPTNTPNATQKPQATNRPQSTKKPQATKKPSSQNDDADYNWSSDDTSSDDVTVKKVTGVKVKKAAKKSLIVTWRWFVSQDGFEVQYALNKSFTKKKKTKRYDLYAERVKLRGLKRKKTYYVRVRAFKKVGTEKVYGKWSITKKCKVK
;
A
#
# COMPACT_ATOMS: atom_id res chain seq x y z
N GLY A 1 23.65 -2.57 42.02
CA GLY A 1 23.07 -3.18 40.85
C GLY A 1 21.75 -2.49 40.54
N SER A 2 21.66 -1.79 39.42
CA SER A 2 20.41 -1.17 38.96
C SER A 2 19.58 -2.24 38.28
N TYR A 3 18.40 -2.52 38.81
CA TYR A 3 17.44 -3.39 38.13
C TYR A 3 16.69 -2.58 37.10
N VAL A 4 16.71 -3.03 35.85
CA VAL A 4 15.86 -2.48 34.78
C VAL A 4 14.56 -3.28 34.79
N THR A 5 13.47 -2.63 35.13
CA THR A 5 12.15 -3.27 35.08
C THR A 5 11.52 -2.98 33.73
N HIS A 6 11.34 -4.01 32.93
CA HIS A 6 10.56 -3.93 31.70
C HIS A 6 9.08 -4.06 32.07
N ILE A 7 8.28 -3.07 31.69
CA ILE A 7 6.81 -3.12 31.87
C ILE A 7 6.22 -3.41 30.50
N TYR A 8 5.69 -4.60 30.33
CA TYR A 8 4.88 -4.97 29.16
C TYR A 8 3.42 -4.72 29.50
N VAL A 9 2.78 -3.82 28.78
CA VAL A 9 1.36 -3.59 28.86
C VAL A 9 0.69 -4.31 27.70
N TYR A 10 -0.01 -5.39 28.01
CA TYR A 10 -0.80 -6.13 27.04
C TYR A 10 -2.23 -5.61 27.01
N ASP A 11 -2.76 -5.39 25.81
CA ASP A 11 -4.20 -5.22 25.66
C ASP A 11 -4.90 -6.59 25.67
N LYS A 12 -6.22 -6.59 25.77
CA LYS A 12 -7.04 -7.83 25.78
C LYS A 12 -6.91 -8.69 24.50
N TYR A 13 -6.20 -8.22 23.49
CA TYR A 13 -5.96 -8.90 22.23
C TYR A 13 -4.51 -9.37 22.07
N GLY A 14 -3.67 -9.19 23.13
CA GLY A 14 -2.29 -9.63 23.14
C GLY A 14 -1.30 -8.68 22.48
N ASN A 15 -1.74 -7.47 22.04
CA ASN A 15 -0.79 -6.44 21.63
C ASN A 15 -0.09 -5.89 22.87
N TYR A 16 1.21 -5.64 22.78
CA TYR A 16 1.97 -5.10 23.90
C TYR A 16 2.73 -3.84 23.53
N SER A 17 2.91 -2.96 24.48
CA SER A 17 3.89 -1.89 24.45
C SER A 17 4.93 -2.16 25.52
N CYS A 18 6.22 -2.04 25.16
CA CYS A 18 7.33 -2.17 26.09
C CYS A 18 7.84 -0.76 26.45
N GLY A 19 7.95 -0.48 27.75
CA GLY A 19 8.53 0.77 28.24
C GLY A 19 9.64 0.49 29.23
N ARG A 20 10.83 1.12 29.06
CA ARG A 20 11.83 1.25 30.11
C ARG A 20 11.46 2.42 31.00
N SER A 21 11.57 2.25 32.32
CA SER A 21 11.54 3.39 33.24
C SER A 21 12.65 4.37 32.86
N GLY A 22 12.27 5.54 32.34
CA GLY A 22 13.20 6.58 31.89
C GLY A 22 13.56 6.62 30.40
N CYS A 23 13.10 5.67 29.59
CA CYS A 23 13.16 5.77 28.12
C CYS A 23 11.78 6.10 27.56
N VAL A 24 11.70 7.19 26.82
CA VAL A 24 10.60 7.39 25.88
C VAL A 24 10.82 6.38 24.77
N VAL A 25 10.03 5.30 24.75
CA VAL A 25 10.03 4.39 23.59
C VAL A 25 9.56 5.22 22.39
N PRO A 26 10.33 5.31 21.30
CA PRO A 26 9.84 5.96 20.10
C PRO A 26 8.50 5.32 19.73
N LEU A 27 7.51 6.14 19.40
CA LEU A 27 6.21 5.68 18.92
C LEU A 27 6.44 4.71 17.76
N GLY A 28 6.20 3.42 18.01
CA GLY A 28 6.30 2.39 16.99
C GLY A 28 4.97 2.27 16.26
N LEU A 29 4.98 2.19 14.95
CA LEU A 29 3.83 1.92 14.12
C LEU A 29 4.03 0.60 13.36
N LEU A 30 3.12 -0.35 13.56
CA LEU A 30 3.12 -1.62 12.85
C LEU A 30 1.91 -1.69 11.91
N PRO A 31 2.08 -1.45 10.60
CA PRO A 31 0.98 -1.53 9.68
C PRO A 31 0.48 -2.97 9.57
N GLN A 32 -0.78 -3.19 9.92
CA GLN A 32 -1.45 -4.50 9.81
C GLN A 32 -1.78 -4.82 8.35
N ARG A 33 -2.02 -3.80 7.56
CA ARG A 33 -2.34 -3.89 6.13
C ARG A 33 -1.82 -2.67 5.39
N ILE A 34 -1.31 -2.91 4.18
CA ILE A 34 -0.89 -1.86 3.26
C ILE A 34 -1.50 -2.18 1.89
N VAL A 35 -2.25 -1.23 1.34
CA VAL A 35 -2.94 -1.39 0.05
C VAL A 35 -2.69 -0.16 -0.82
N LYS A 36 -2.36 -0.38 -2.09
CA LYS A 36 -2.27 0.72 -3.06
C LYS A 36 -3.66 1.13 -3.53
N TYR A 37 -3.93 2.44 -3.51
CA TYR A 37 -5.06 3.05 -4.18
C TYR A 37 -4.61 4.30 -4.94
N GLY A 38 -4.86 4.34 -6.25
CA GLY A 38 -4.38 5.43 -7.09
C GLY A 38 -2.87 5.64 -6.98
N ASN A 39 -2.46 6.85 -6.62
CA ASN A 39 -1.07 7.23 -6.39
C ASN A 39 -0.72 7.30 -4.89
N SER A 40 -1.36 6.47 -4.07
CA SER A 40 -1.12 6.43 -2.62
C SER A 40 -1.09 5.00 -2.09
N LEU A 41 -0.46 4.82 -0.93
CA LEU A 41 -0.57 3.64 -0.09
C LEU A 41 -1.49 3.93 1.09
N LEU A 42 -2.53 3.15 1.25
CA LEU A 42 -3.37 3.15 2.44
C LEU A 42 -2.82 2.11 3.40
N SER A 43 -2.50 2.52 4.62
CA SER A 43 -1.96 1.65 5.67
C SER A 43 -2.84 1.71 6.91
N LEU A 44 -3.23 0.52 7.42
CA LEU A 44 -4.10 0.37 8.57
C LEU A 44 -3.29 -0.02 9.80
N TYR A 45 -3.59 0.61 10.92
CA TYR A 45 -2.89 0.45 12.20
C TYR A 45 -3.87 0.16 13.33
N ASN A 46 -3.47 -0.70 14.26
CA ASN A 46 -4.25 -1.07 15.43
C ASN A 46 -3.80 -0.33 16.71
N GLU A 47 -2.75 0.46 16.62
CA GLU A 47 -2.27 1.29 17.73
C GLU A 47 -3.32 2.33 18.09
N ASN A 48 -3.43 2.62 19.39
CA ASN A 48 -4.43 3.55 19.90
C ASN A 48 -3.82 4.94 20.13
N TYR A 49 -4.11 5.83 19.22
CA TYR A 49 -3.80 7.26 19.31
C TYR A 49 -5.08 8.08 19.13
N SER A 50 -5.12 9.27 19.73
CA SER A 50 -6.16 10.24 19.43
C SER A 50 -6.05 10.72 17.98
N TRP A 51 -7.17 11.20 17.44
CA TRP A 51 -7.18 11.75 16.07
C TRP A 51 -6.18 12.89 15.90
N ASP A 52 -6.04 13.77 16.91
CA ASP A 52 -5.12 14.91 16.88
C ASP A 52 -3.65 14.49 16.95
N GLU A 53 -3.33 13.45 17.75
CA GLU A 53 -2.00 12.85 17.76
C GLU A 53 -1.66 12.26 16.40
N MET A 54 -2.61 11.55 15.78
CA MET A 54 -2.41 10.96 14.45
C MET A 54 -2.29 12.01 13.35
N LYS A 55 -3.07 13.10 13.43
CA LYS A 55 -2.91 14.24 12.53
C LYS A 55 -1.50 14.83 12.62
N THR A 56 -1.00 15.00 13.84
CA THR A 56 0.34 15.54 14.06
C THR A 56 1.43 14.58 13.57
N LEU A 57 1.31 13.30 13.90
CA LEU A 57 2.27 12.28 13.53
C LEU A 57 2.26 12.06 12.01
N SER A 58 1.09 11.99 11.37
CA SER A 58 0.98 11.80 9.92
C SER A 58 1.73 12.87 9.13
N GLY A 59 1.75 14.11 9.60
CA GLY A 59 2.56 15.18 8.98
C GLY A 59 4.06 14.88 9.03
N LYS A 60 4.59 14.36 10.15
CA LYS A 60 5.99 13.93 10.26
C LYS A 60 6.32 12.77 9.32
N LEU A 61 5.35 11.86 9.10
CA LEU A 61 5.48 10.73 8.19
C LEU A 61 5.30 11.12 6.71
N GLN A 62 5.09 12.40 6.40
CA GLN A 62 4.73 12.90 5.07
C GLN A 62 3.50 12.16 4.50
N SER A 63 2.57 11.84 5.38
CA SER A 63 1.31 11.15 5.13
C SER A 63 0.15 11.98 5.67
N LYS A 64 -1.06 11.52 5.51
CA LYS A 64 -2.26 12.08 6.15
C LYS A 64 -3.18 10.94 6.63
N LEU A 65 -4.14 11.23 7.50
CA LEU A 65 -5.26 10.32 7.71
C LEU A 65 -6.02 10.15 6.41
N ALA A 66 -6.48 8.93 6.12
CA ALA A 66 -7.09 8.61 4.83
C ALA A 66 -8.32 9.49 4.57
N GLU A 67 -8.35 10.15 3.42
CA GLU A 67 -9.49 10.92 2.92
C GLU A 67 -10.26 10.07 1.94
N VAL A 68 -11.58 9.96 2.09
CA VAL A 68 -12.43 9.07 1.29
C VAL A 68 -13.31 9.90 0.40
N GLU A 69 -12.91 10.07 -0.84
CA GLU A 69 -13.48 11.04 -1.77
C GLU A 69 -14.49 10.42 -2.73
N ASP A 70 -14.53 9.08 -2.82
CA ASP A 70 -15.40 8.35 -3.72
C ASP A 70 -15.74 6.93 -3.22
N ALA A 71 -16.74 6.31 -3.86
CA ALA A 71 -17.20 4.97 -3.54
C ALA A 71 -16.14 3.87 -3.81
N GLN A 72 -15.18 4.10 -4.72
CA GLN A 72 -14.13 3.11 -4.99
C GLN A 72 -13.11 3.10 -3.85
N LYS A 73 -12.69 4.27 -3.38
CA LYS A 73 -11.82 4.38 -2.20
C LYS A 73 -12.52 3.88 -0.94
N GLN A 74 -13.83 4.18 -0.80
CA GLN A 74 -14.64 3.64 0.28
C GLN A 74 -14.64 2.11 0.30
N GLN A 75 -14.75 1.46 -0.85
CA GLN A 75 -14.68 -0.01 -0.92
C GLN A 75 -13.32 -0.54 -0.44
N VAL A 76 -12.23 0.17 -0.71
CA VAL A 76 -10.89 -0.19 -0.19
C VAL A 76 -10.86 -0.05 1.33
N ILE A 77 -11.37 1.05 1.89
CA ILE A 77 -11.49 1.25 3.35
C ILE A 77 -12.33 0.14 3.97
N THR A 78 -13.50 -0.17 3.41
CA THR A 78 -14.37 -1.27 3.86
C THR A 78 -13.61 -2.59 3.94
N ASN A 79 -12.83 -2.91 2.91
CA ASN A 79 -12.04 -4.13 2.86
C ASN A 79 -10.88 -4.10 3.88
N LEU A 80 -10.27 -2.94 4.11
CA LEU A 80 -9.21 -2.79 5.10
C LEU A 80 -9.70 -3.10 6.52
N VAL A 81 -10.91 -2.64 6.88
CA VAL A 81 -11.46 -2.78 8.24
C VAL A 81 -12.31 -4.02 8.45
N SER A 82 -12.56 -4.85 7.42
CA SER A 82 -13.58 -5.91 7.42
C SER A 82 -13.43 -6.97 8.52
N ASP A 83 -12.20 -7.37 8.83
CA ASP A 83 -11.86 -8.46 9.77
C ASP A 83 -10.82 -8.02 10.81
N GLN A 84 -10.75 -6.71 11.06
CA GLN A 84 -9.81 -6.13 11.99
C GLN A 84 -10.26 -6.26 13.46
N ILE A 85 -9.33 -5.97 14.40
CA ILE A 85 -9.59 -6.17 15.84
C ILE A 85 -10.21 -4.94 16.50
N ARG A 86 -9.94 -3.72 16.04
CA ARG A 86 -10.53 -2.50 16.57
C ARG A 86 -11.96 -2.31 16.07
N GLN A 87 -12.80 -1.66 16.87
CA GLN A 87 -14.19 -1.38 16.48
C GLN A 87 -14.25 -0.24 15.46
N TYR A 88 -13.40 0.76 15.60
CA TYR A 88 -13.37 1.95 14.77
C TYR A 88 -11.95 2.24 14.30
N TYR A 89 -11.84 2.83 13.11
CA TYR A 89 -10.56 3.25 12.51
C TYR A 89 -10.67 4.68 12.05
N TYR A 90 -9.99 5.61 12.72
CA TYR A 90 -10.00 7.01 12.36
C TYR A 90 -9.57 7.22 10.91
N ILE A 91 -10.31 8.10 10.21
CA ILE A 91 -10.02 8.63 8.89
C ILE A 91 -9.92 10.16 8.95
N GLY A 92 -9.55 10.81 7.85
CA GLY A 92 -9.14 12.21 7.83
C GLY A 92 -10.23 13.27 8.01
N GLY A 93 -11.47 12.87 8.24
CA GLY A 93 -12.58 13.80 8.38
C GLY A 93 -12.75 14.36 9.78
N SER A 94 -13.03 15.68 9.88
CA SER A 94 -13.37 16.36 11.13
C SER A 94 -14.32 17.54 10.92
N GLN A 95 -15.03 17.95 11.96
CA GLN A 95 -15.82 19.18 12.00
C GLN A 95 -15.40 20.07 13.19
N ALA A 96 -15.54 21.39 13.05
CA ALA A 96 -15.12 22.34 14.07
C ALA A 96 -16.10 22.43 15.25
N GLY A 97 -17.28 21.85 15.16
CA GLY A 97 -18.33 21.83 16.17
C GLY A 97 -19.62 21.30 15.56
N LYS A 98 -20.61 21.01 16.41
CA LYS A 98 -21.90 20.46 15.98
C LYS A 98 -22.57 21.29 14.90
N GLY A 99 -22.93 20.62 13.79
CA GLY A 99 -23.60 21.28 12.66
C GLY A 99 -22.69 22.08 11.75
N GLN A 100 -21.37 22.12 12.03
CA GLN A 100 -20.40 22.73 11.12
C GLN A 100 -20.08 21.77 9.96
N PRO A 101 -19.69 22.30 8.78
CA PRO A 101 -19.33 21.47 7.65
C PRO A 101 -18.15 20.52 7.97
N TRP A 102 -18.27 19.27 7.57
CA TRP A 102 -17.19 18.31 7.62
C TRP A 102 -16.09 18.66 6.62
N LYS A 103 -14.85 18.58 7.08
CA LYS A 103 -13.65 18.80 6.25
C LYS A 103 -12.68 17.66 6.40
N TRP A 104 -11.96 17.37 5.33
CA TRP A 104 -10.82 16.48 5.36
C TRP A 104 -9.60 17.16 6.02
N GLN A 105 -8.61 16.36 6.42
CA GLN A 105 -7.35 16.88 6.99
C GLN A 105 -6.63 17.83 6.05
N SER A 106 -6.77 17.66 4.73
CA SER A 106 -6.26 18.59 3.70
C SER A 106 -6.92 19.98 3.73
N GLY A 107 -8.05 20.11 4.42
CA GLY A 107 -8.88 21.32 4.43
C GLY A 107 -9.99 21.32 3.37
N SER A 108 -10.01 20.36 2.45
CA SER A 108 -11.06 20.22 1.44
C SER A 108 -12.39 19.80 2.08
N SER A 109 -13.51 20.20 1.44
CA SER A 109 -14.83 19.84 1.92
C SER A 109 -15.13 18.35 1.67
N VAL A 110 -15.83 17.72 2.60
CA VAL A 110 -16.35 16.35 2.43
C VAL A 110 -17.56 16.40 1.50
N THR A 111 -17.42 15.86 0.30
CA THR A 111 -18.48 15.83 -0.73
C THR A 111 -19.09 14.45 -0.91
N TYR A 112 -18.29 13.38 -0.74
CA TYR A 112 -18.74 12.01 -0.67
C TYR A 112 -18.96 11.63 0.80
N THR A 113 -20.03 10.89 1.10
CA THR A 113 -20.32 10.42 2.45
C THR A 113 -20.72 8.94 2.45
N ASN A 114 -20.42 8.25 3.54
CA ASN A 114 -20.79 6.85 3.77
C ASN A 114 -21.12 6.61 5.25
N TRP A 115 -21.94 7.51 5.81
CA TRP A 115 -22.36 7.43 7.21
C TRP A 115 -23.12 6.14 7.52
N ASP A 116 -22.98 5.63 8.74
CA ASP A 116 -23.85 4.57 9.24
C ASP A 116 -25.27 5.11 9.55
N ALA A 117 -26.19 4.21 9.79
CA ALA A 117 -27.56 4.61 10.11
C ALA A 117 -27.60 5.53 11.35
N ALA A 118 -28.33 6.63 11.24
CA ALA A 118 -28.44 7.68 12.26
C ALA A 118 -27.13 8.44 12.57
N GLN A 119 -26.10 8.34 11.71
CA GLN A 119 -24.87 9.08 11.84
C GLN A 119 -24.76 10.19 10.79
N PRO A 120 -24.05 11.30 11.06
CA PRO A 120 -23.41 11.68 12.32
C PRO A 120 -24.43 12.21 13.33
N ASP A 121 -24.34 11.81 14.60
CA ASP A 121 -25.29 12.19 15.65
C ASP A 121 -24.72 13.18 16.70
N CYS A 122 -23.38 13.34 16.70
CA CYS A 122 -22.66 14.19 17.62
C CYS A 122 -23.01 13.89 19.08
N ALA A 123 -22.99 12.61 19.46
CA ALA A 123 -23.36 12.16 20.79
C ALA A 123 -22.58 12.91 21.88
N GLY A 124 -23.28 13.33 22.92
CA GLY A 124 -22.67 14.10 24.01
C GLY A 124 -22.09 15.44 23.58
N ASN A 125 -22.35 15.93 22.37
CA ASN A 125 -21.76 17.14 21.80
C ASN A 125 -20.22 17.14 21.81
N SER A 126 -19.62 15.96 21.55
CA SER A 126 -18.16 15.72 21.65
C SER A 126 -17.59 14.91 20.49
N GLU A 127 -18.41 14.45 19.55
CA GLU A 127 -18.01 13.62 18.43
C GLU A 127 -17.83 14.48 17.16
N PHE A 128 -16.58 14.79 16.85
CA PHE A 128 -16.21 15.71 15.77
C PHE A 128 -15.21 15.10 14.77
N TYR A 129 -14.94 13.79 14.87
CA TYR A 129 -13.93 13.11 14.07
C TYR A 129 -14.48 11.83 13.42
N MET A 130 -14.18 11.65 12.14
CA MET A 130 -14.67 10.49 11.40
C MET A 130 -13.87 9.22 11.67
N ALA A 131 -14.59 8.12 11.80
CA ALA A 131 -13.99 6.79 11.81
C ALA A 131 -14.79 5.80 10.96
N ALA A 132 -14.10 4.88 10.29
CA ALA A 132 -14.70 3.75 9.60
C ALA A 132 -14.96 2.61 10.60
N THR A 133 -16.17 2.06 10.59
CA THR A 133 -16.60 0.98 11.48
C THR A 133 -16.13 -0.37 10.95
N ARG A 134 -15.62 -1.22 11.83
CA ARG A 134 -15.24 -2.60 11.53
C ARG A 134 -16.38 -3.37 10.86
N GLY A 135 -16.03 -4.23 9.91
CA GLY A 135 -16.95 -5.14 9.23
C GLY A 135 -17.57 -4.56 7.96
N HIS A 136 -18.12 -3.37 8.01
CA HIS A 136 -18.83 -2.76 6.87
C HIS A 136 -18.26 -1.42 6.38
N GLY A 137 -17.33 -0.81 7.14
CA GLY A 137 -16.63 0.41 6.74
C GLY A 137 -17.46 1.67 6.68
N ARG A 138 -18.73 1.66 7.12
CA ARG A 138 -19.54 2.86 7.23
C ARG A 138 -18.99 3.78 8.30
N TRP A 139 -19.28 5.06 8.18
CA TRP A 139 -18.68 6.07 9.04
C TRP A 139 -19.51 6.35 10.28
N ASN A 140 -18.80 6.59 11.37
CA ASN A 140 -19.34 7.10 12.62
C ASN A 140 -18.54 8.36 12.98
N ASP A 141 -19.21 9.35 13.58
CA ASP A 141 -18.50 10.44 14.24
C ASP A 141 -18.11 9.99 15.65
N MET A 142 -16.95 10.39 16.09
CA MET A 142 -16.29 9.89 17.29
C MET A 142 -15.64 11.04 18.07
N PRO A 143 -15.43 10.91 19.39
CA PRO A 143 -14.57 11.84 20.14
C PRO A 143 -13.12 11.73 19.65
N SER A 144 -12.29 12.76 19.92
CA SER A 144 -10.87 12.74 19.51
C SER A 144 -10.09 11.53 20.04
N SER A 145 -10.45 11.03 21.21
CA SER A 145 -9.79 9.89 21.86
C SER A 145 -10.79 8.78 22.18
N TYR A 146 -10.63 7.63 21.56
CA TYR A 146 -11.42 6.44 21.85
C TYR A 146 -10.52 5.21 21.93
N ILE A 147 -10.49 4.60 23.13
CA ILE A 147 -9.49 3.55 23.48
C ILE A 147 -9.57 2.26 22.65
N TYR A 148 -10.64 2.07 21.88
CA TYR A 148 -10.80 0.89 21.01
C TYR A 148 -10.68 1.25 19.52
N SER A 149 -10.09 2.39 19.20
CA SER A 149 -9.83 2.81 17.84
C SER A 149 -8.43 2.39 17.35
N GLY A 150 -8.33 2.24 16.04
CA GLY A 150 -7.10 2.32 15.26
C GLY A 150 -7.21 3.49 14.32
N PHE A 151 -6.43 3.48 13.25
CA PHE A 151 -6.45 4.54 12.24
C PHE A 151 -5.96 4.04 10.88
N ILE A 152 -6.26 4.83 9.85
CA ILE A 152 -5.79 4.55 8.48
C ILE A 152 -5.05 5.78 7.97
N LEU A 153 -3.78 5.57 7.58
CA LEU A 153 -2.97 6.60 6.93
C LEU A 153 -2.97 6.43 5.42
N GLU A 154 -2.81 7.53 4.73
CA GLU A 154 -2.60 7.63 3.31
C GLU A 154 -1.23 8.27 3.04
N THR A 155 -0.31 7.50 2.46
CA THR A 155 1.04 7.91 2.09
C THR A 155 1.11 8.09 0.58
N PRO A 156 1.38 9.29 0.05
CA PRO A 156 1.46 9.52 -1.39
C PRO A 156 2.71 8.86 -1.98
N LEU A 157 2.59 8.26 -3.18
CA LEU A 157 3.71 7.63 -3.91
C LEU A 157 4.64 8.61 -4.64
N ASN A 158 4.56 9.89 -4.29
CA ASN A 158 5.40 10.95 -4.84
C ASN A 158 6.18 11.72 -3.75
N LEU A 159 6.56 11.02 -2.67
CA LEU A 159 7.45 11.60 -1.67
C LEU A 159 8.71 12.12 -2.36
N LYS A 160 9.10 13.35 -2.02
CA LYS A 160 10.33 13.93 -2.56
C LYS A 160 11.54 13.35 -1.82
N PRO A 161 12.49 12.71 -2.52
CA PRO A 161 13.73 12.28 -1.87
C PRO A 161 14.52 13.50 -1.42
N ALA A 162 15.16 13.39 -0.25
CA ALA A 162 16.07 14.41 0.26
C ALA A 162 17.38 14.46 -0.53
N ALA A 163 17.77 13.33 -1.11
CA ALA A 163 18.91 13.22 -2.01
C ALA A 163 18.69 12.07 -3.01
N GLU A 164 19.39 12.17 -4.13
CA GLU A 164 19.47 11.12 -5.14
C GLU A 164 20.93 11.01 -5.60
N ILE A 165 21.45 9.80 -5.76
CA ILE A 165 22.77 9.53 -6.33
C ILE A 165 22.68 8.39 -7.34
N THR A 166 23.56 8.38 -8.33
CA THR A 166 23.74 7.27 -9.27
C THR A 166 25.06 6.55 -8.96
N TYR A 167 25.00 5.22 -8.87
CA TYR A 167 26.19 4.38 -8.76
C TYR A 167 26.00 3.08 -9.54
N GLY A 168 26.93 2.78 -10.43
CA GLY A 168 26.75 1.73 -11.43
C GLY A 168 25.59 2.08 -12.38
N ASN A 169 24.66 1.17 -12.56
CA ASN A 169 23.45 1.33 -13.38
C ASN A 169 22.18 1.50 -12.51
N LYS A 170 22.34 2.00 -11.30
CA LYS A 170 21.28 2.16 -10.33
C LYS A 170 21.20 3.59 -9.81
N VAL A 171 19.97 4.01 -9.51
CA VAL A 171 19.65 5.26 -8.82
C VAL A 171 19.25 4.96 -7.40
N TYR A 172 19.84 5.66 -6.45
CA TYR A 172 19.57 5.53 -5.02
C TYR A 172 18.88 6.79 -4.52
N ARG A 173 17.67 6.64 -3.98
CA ARG A 173 16.86 7.74 -3.46
C ARG A 173 16.77 7.66 -1.95
N PHE A 174 17.12 8.74 -1.28
CA PHE A 174 17.14 8.85 0.17
C PHE A 174 15.89 9.59 0.64
N TYR A 175 14.97 8.89 1.28
CA TYR A 175 13.74 9.46 1.80
C TYR A 175 13.85 9.66 3.30
N THR A 176 13.64 10.91 3.75
CA THR A 176 13.70 11.27 5.18
C THR A 176 12.37 11.09 5.90
N ALA A 177 11.31 10.72 5.20
CA ALA A 177 10.04 10.32 5.80
C ALA A 177 10.25 9.12 6.73
N GLY A 178 9.88 9.26 8.00
CA GLY A 178 10.02 8.20 8.99
C GLY A 178 8.85 7.24 8.95
N ILE A 179 8.75 6.43 7.90
CA ILE A 179 7.69 5.43 7.77
C ILE A 179 8.18 4.04 8.18
N PRO A 180 7.30 3.16 8.72
CA PRO A 180 7.66 1.80 9.11
C PRO A 180 8.32 1.01 7.97
N TYR A 181 9.23 0.08 8.32
CA TYR A 181 9.97 -0.71 7.33
C TYR A 181 9.08 -1.36 6.27
N ALA A 182 7.99 -2.03 6.68
CA ALA A 182 7.08 -2.69 5.75
C ALA A 182 6.40 -1.71 4.77
N LEU A 183 6.13 -0.48 5.22
CA LEU A 183 5.59 0.58 4.37
C LEU A 183 6.66 1.14 3.42
N ALA A 184 7.90 1.31 3.90
CA ALA A 184 9.04 1.75 3.09
C ALA A 184 9.38 0.73 1.99
N GLU A 185 9.38 -0.57 2.33
CA GLU A 185 9.56 -1.66 1.39
C GLU A 185 8.46 -1.64 0.31
N ARG A 186 7.20 -1.55 0.73
CA ARG A 186 6.07 -1.49 -0.19
C ARG A 186 6.10 -0.24 -1.07
N TYR A 187 6.52 0.89 -0.52
CA TYR A 187 6.69 2.15 -1.23
C TYR A 187 7.70 2.01 -2.38
N CYS A 188 8.87 1.45 -2.12
CA CYS A 188 9.89 1.21 -3.15
C CYS A 188 9.39 0.23 -4.23
N GLU A 189 8.70 -0.86 -3.85
CA GLU A 189 8.12 -1.83 -4.80
C GLU A 189 7.12 -1.18 -5.76
N GLU A 190 6.25 -0.30 -5.25
CA GLU A 190 5.25 0.38 -6.09
C GLU A 190 5.86 1.38 -7.06
N LEU A 191 7.04 1.88 -6.76
CA LEU A 191 7.83 2.73 -7.67
C LEU A 191 8.74 1.92 -8.62
N GLY A 192 8.69 0.59 -8.55
CA GLY A 192 9.47 -0.30 -9.44
C GLY A 192 10.88 -0.60 -8.95
N GLY A 193 11.21 -0.26 -7.71
CA GLY A 193 12.48 -0.54 -7.05
C GLY A 193 12.36 -1.44 -5.83
N ASN A 194 13.38 -1.39 -4.98
CA ASN A 194 13.43 -2.09 -3.69
C ASN A 194 14.13 -1.20 -2.66
N LEU A 195 14.08 -1.55 -1.39
CA LEU A 195 15.04 -1.01 -0.42
C LEU A 195 16.46 -1.41 -0.85
N VAL A 196 17.44 -0.52 -0.61
CA VAL A 196 18.81 -0.68 -1.11
C VAL A 196 19.44 -1.99 -0.65
N LYS A 197 20.05 -2.70 -1.58
CA LYS A 197 20.89 -3.88 -1.34
C LYS A 197 22.35 -3.46 -1.39
N ILE A 198 23.13 -3.76 -0.35
CA ILE A 198 24.55 -3.39 -0.23
C ILE A 198 25.40 -4.65 -0.21
N GLU A 199 26.13 -4.90 -1.29
CA GLU A 199 26.83 -6.16 -1.55
C GLU A 199 28.35 -6.05 -1.47
N SER A 200 28.89 -4.82 -1.36
CA SER A 200 30.32 -4.58 -1.28
C SER A 200 30.66 -3.38 -0.40
N GLU A 201 31.92 -3.31 0.01
CA GLU A 201 32.45 -2.18 0.77
C GLU A 201 32.39 -0.88 -0.02
N GLU A 202 32.69 -0.92 -1.32
CA GLU A 202 32.65 0.26 -2.19
C GLU A 202 31.23 0.84 -2.25
N LYS A 203 30.23 -0.03 -2.45
CA LYS A 203 28.83 0.39 -2.45
C LYS A 203 28.41 0.94 -1.09
N ASN A 204 28.84 0.28 -0.01
CA ASN A 204 28.59 0.79 1.35
C ASN A 204 29.15 2.19 1.54
N ASN A 205 30.39 2.43 1.11
CA ASN A 205 31.06 3.72 1.27
C ASN A 205 30.36 4.83 0.49
N VAL A 206 29.93 4.56 -0.75
CA VAL A 206 29.17 5.51 -1.58
C VAL A 206 27.84 5.89 -0.91
N ILE A 207 27.08 4.90 -0.42
CA ILE A 207 25.80 5.12 0.29
C ILE A 207 26.05 5.85 1.61
N ALA A 208 27.03 5.39 2.40
CA ALA A 208 27.36 5.95 3.72
C ALA A 208 27.80 7.42 3.66
N GLN A 209 28.50 7.82 2.59
CA GLN A 209 28.86 9.23 2.40
C GLN A 209 27.58 10.10 2.36
N LYS A 210 26.57 9.69 1.61
CA LYS A 210 25.31 10.43 1.51
C LYS A 210 24.49 10.38 2.81
N VAL A 211 24.46 9.23 3.48
CA VAL A 211 23.83 9.05 4.80
C VAL A 211 24.47 10.00 5.83
N LYS A 212 25.81 10.12 5.82
CA LYS A 212 26.56 11.06 6.68
C LYS A 212 26.21 12.52 6.38
N GLU A 213 26.14 12.91 5.10
CA GLU A 213 25.76 14.27 4.68
C GLU A 213 24.35 14.64 5.15
N LEU A 214 23.41 13.68 5.08
CA LEU A 214 22.02 13.87 5.54
C LEU A 214 21.90 13.79 7.08
N ASN A 215 22.93 13.31 7.77
CA ASN A 215 22.99 13.15 9.23
C ASN A 215 21.74 12.46 9.80
N LYS A 216 21.30 11.37 9.17
CA LYS A 216 20.10 10.62 9.54
C LYS A 216 20.34 9.12 9.39
N THR A 217 19.63 8.33 10.17
CA THR A 217 19.59 6.87 10.05
C THR A 217 18.58 6.45 8.99
N PHE A 218 18.91 5.40 8.22
CA PHE A 218 18.06 4.91 7.14
C PHE A 218 17.91 3.39 7.18
N TYR A 219 16.70 2.89 6.92
CA TYR A 219 16.49 1.48 6.61
C TYR A 219 17.17 1.09 5.29
N ILE A 220 17.78 -0.10 5.27
CA ILE A 220 18.30 -0.79 4.09
C ILE A 220 17.59 -2.13 3.89
N GLY A 221 17.74 -2.78 2.75
CA GLY A 221 16.89 -3.88 2.31
C GLY A 221 17.16 -5.26 2.90
N ALA A 222 17.85 -5.37 4.03
CA ALA A 222 18.15 -6.64 4.68
C ALA A 222 17.24 -6.91 5.88
N SER A 223 16.88 -8.19 6.09
CA SER A 223 16.04 -8.63 7.21
C SER A 223 16.27 -10.12 7.50
N ASP A 224 16.18 -10.51 8.76
CA ASP A 224 16.13 -11.90 9.21
C ASP A 224 14.77 -12.34 9.78
N GLU A 225 13.70 -11.53 9.55
CA GLU A 225 12.31 -11.82 9.93
C GLU A 225 11.85 -13.27 9.67
N LYS A 226 12.44 -13.96 8.69
CA LYS A 226 12.08 -15.32 8.32
C LYS A 226 12.77 -16.40 9.15
N GLU A 227 13.98 -16.13 9.59
CA GLU A 227 14.81 -17.02 10.37
C GLU A 227 15.89 -16.19 11.07
N GLU A 228 15.77 -16.09 12.40
CA GLU A 228 16.63 -15.32 13.28
C GLU A 228 18.13 -15.56 13.04
N GLY A 229 18.91 -14.48 12.94
CA GLY A 229 20.35 -14.50 12.65
C GLY A 229 20.70 -14.83 11.19
N LYS A 230 19.70 -15.02 10.30
CA LYS A 230 19.92 -15.29 8.87
C LYS A 230 19.43 -14.15 8.00
N PHE A 231 20.17 -13.07 8.00
CA PHE A 231 19.86 -11.91 7.18
C PHE A 231 19.84 -12.23 5.69
N VAL A 232 18.78 -11.81 5.02
CA VAL A 232 18.61 -11.93 3.57
C VAL A 232 18.13 -10.59 2.99
N TRP A 233 18.58 -10.32 1.79
CA TRP A 233 18.06 -9.20 1.00
C TRP A 233 16.63 -9.50 0.51
N ARG A 234 15.91 -8.46 0.10
CA ARG A 234 14.52 -8.58 -0.38
C ARG A 234 14.34 -9.60 -1.52
N ASP A 235 15.32 -9.78 -2.38
CA ASP A 235 15.32 -10.80 -3.45
C ASP A 235 15.50 -12.23 -2.92
N GLY A 236 15.79 -12.40 -1.64
CA GLY A 236 16.01 -13.68 -0.94
C GLY A 236 17.44 -14.17 -1.04
N SER A 237 18.37 -13.41 -1.58
CA SER A 237 19.80 -13.73 -1.52
C SER A 237 20.35 -13.47 -0.12
N ALA A 238 21.34 -14.27 0.30
CA ALA A 238 21.99 -14.08 1.59
C ALA A 238 22.78 -12.77 1.65
N VAL A 239 22.84 -12.15 2.81
CA VAL A 239 23.75 -11.03 3.10
C VAL A 239 25.15 -11.61 3.26
N THR A 240 26.04 -11.33 2.31
CA THR A 240 27.43 -11.84 2.29
C THR A 240 28.45 -10.78 2.69
N TYR A 241 28.18 -9.52 2.40
CA TYR A 241 28.92 -8.36 2.90
C TYR A 241 28.16 -7.76 4.09
N THR A 242 28.84 -7.38 5.14
CA THR A 242 28.27 -6.73 6.32
C THR A 242 29.17 -5.59 6.80
N ASN A 243 28.56 -4.59 7.43
CA ASN A 243 29.29 -3.48 8.04
C ASN A 243 28.70 -3.13 9.42
N TRP A 244 28.44 -4.18 10.21
CA TRP A 244 27.84 -4.05 11.54
C TRP A 244 28.58 -3.06 12.44
N SER A 245 27.86 -2.37 13.28
CA SER A 245 28.41 -1.60 14.39
C SER A 245 28.96 -2.55 15.46
N GLN A 246 29.71 -2.04 16.43
CA GLN A 246 30.24 -2.87 17.50
C GLN A 246 29.08 -3.49 18.30
N ASN A 247 29.15 -4.79 18.54
CA ASN A 247 28.16 -5.62 19.23
C ASN A 247 26.85 -5.83 18.48
N GLU A 248 26.78 -5.52 17.17
CA GLU A 248 25.63 -5.81 16.32
C GLU A 248 25.95 -6.98 15.36
N PRO A 249 24.96 -7.70 14.90
CA PRO A 249 23.53 -7.64 15.25
C PRO A 249 23.31 -8.26 16.64
N ASN A 250 22.44 -7.66 17.47
CA ASN A 250 22.26 -8.06 18.86
C ASN A 250 20.84 -8.57 19.18
N ASN A 251 19.88 -8.45 18.23
CA ASN A 251 18.48 -8.81 18.40
C ASN A 251 17.90 -8.37 19.75
N SER A 252 18.02 -7.07 20.06
CA SER A 252 17.61 -6.54 21.36
C SER A 252 16.15 -6.87 21.66
N ALA A 253 15.89 -7.60 22.73
CA ALA A 253 14.57 -8.01 23.15
C ALA A 253 13.72 -6.84 23.70
N ASP A 254 14.27 -5.65 23.80
CA ASP A 254 13.63 -4.48 24.43
C ASP A 254 12.33 -4.04 23.72
N CYS A 255 12.19 -4.41 22.43
CA CYS A 255 11.00 -4.07 21.63
C CYS A 255 10.45 -5.26 20.83
N GLY A 256 10.65 -6.50 21.32
CA GLY A 256 10.09 -7.69 20.67
C GLY A 256 10.95 -8.31 19.57
N GLY A 257 12.24 -7.95 19.55
CA GLY A 257 13.21 -8.39 18.55
C GLY A 257 13.49 -7.35 17.48
N GLU A 258 14.64 -7.49 16.83
CA GLU A 258 15.16 -6.55 15.83
C GLU A 258 15.45 -7.28 14.52
N ASN A 259 14.50 -7.25 13.62
CA ASN A 259 14.57 -8.05 12.40
C ASN A 259 14.98 -7.26 11.14
N TYR A 260 15.20 -5.94 11.24
CA TYR A 260 15.38 -5.09 10.06
C TYR A 260 16.66 -4.26 10.17
N VAL A 261 17.41 -4.19 9.09
CA VAL A 261 18.71 -3.51 9.12
C VAL A 261 18.56 -2.02 8.82
N GLN A 262 19.19 -1.21 9.67
CA GLN A 262 19.37 0.23 9.47
C GLN A 262 20.86 0.58 9.32
N MET A 263 21.14 1.65 8.60
CA MET A 263 22.47 2.26 8.49
C MET A 263 22.51 3.57 9.27
N TYR A 264 23.42 3.68 10.22
CA TYR A 264 23.68 4.92 10.95
C TYR A 264 24.39 5.97 10.09
N ALA A 265 24.42 7.23 10.56
CA ALA A 265 25.12 8.34 9.90
C ALA A 265 26.62 8.10 9.70
N ASN A 266 27.23 7.19 10.44
CA ASN A 266 28.64 6.77 10.27
C ASN A 266 28.83 5.63 9.25
N GLY A 267 27.77 5.15 8.61
CA GLY A 267 27.78 4.06 7.63
C GLY A 267 27.82 2.66 8.23
N LYS A 268 27.80 2.52 9.55
CA LYS A 268 27.71 1.24 10.25
C LYS A 268 26.27 0.77 10.32
N TRP A 269 26.06 -0.56 10.41
CA TRP A 269 24.75 -1.18 10.42
C TRP A 269 24.34 -1.61 11.83
N ASN A 270 23.04 -1.65 12.05
CA ASN A 270 22.41 -2.19 13.24
C ASN A 270 21.13 -2.95 12.81
N ASP A 271 20.82 -4.07 13.46
CA ASP A 271 19.49 -4.62 13.40
C ASP A 271 18.55 -3.79 14.29
N TYR A 272 17.33 -3.62 13.88
CA TYR A 272 16.39 -2.74 14.58
C TYR A 272 14.93 -3.16 14.35
N THR A 273 14.04 -2.57 15.16
CA THR A 273 12.61 -2.75 14.98
C THR A 273 12.13 -2.10 13.67
N GLY A 274 11.23 -2.75 12.95
CA GLY A 274 10.61 -2.21 11.74
C GLY A 274 9.52 -1.16 12.00
N GLN A 275 9.30 -0.76 13.24
CA GLN A 275 8.17 0.09 13.66
C GLN A 275 8.53 1.56 13.82
N SER A 276 9.81 1.93 13.72
CA SER A 276 10.26 3.30 13.98
C SER A 276 9.66 4.29 12.98
N VAL A 277 9.29 5.46 13.50
CA VAL A 277 8.79 6.61 12.74
C VAL A 277 9.82 7.73 12.61
N ASP A 278 11.05 7.51 13.06
CA ASP A 278 12.14 8.47 13.00
C ASP A 278 13.25 8.08 12.02
N ILE A 279 13.20 6.89 11.47
CA ILE A 279 14.18 6.35 10.53
C ILE A 279 13.71 6.58 9.11
N GLY A 280 14.60 7.13 8.25
CA GLY A 280 14.35 7.24 6.81
C GLY A 280 14.53 5.90 6.10
N PHE A 281 14.44 5.89 4.79
CA PHE A 281 14.72 4.69 4.00
C PHE A 281 15.43 5.02 2.69
N ILE A 282 16.20 4.06 2.16
CA ILE A 282 16.93 4.20 0.91
C ILE A 282 16.33 3.25 -0.12
N GLY A 283 15.75 3.81 -1.19
CA GLY A 283 15.28 3.04 -2.33
C GLY A 283 16.34 2.89 -3.40
N GLU A 284 16.43 1.69 -4.01
CA GLU A 284 17.28 1.37 -5.16
C GLU A 284 16.40 1.12 -6.38
N PHE A 285 16.67 1.82 -7.48
CA PHE A 285 15.89 1.79 -8.71
C PHE A 285 16.80 1.54 -9.90
N ASP A 286 16.25 0.95 -10.96
CA ASP A 286 16.96 0.90 -12.24
C ASP A 286 17.11 2.33 -12.81
N GLU A 287 18.28 2.65 -13.34
CA GLU A 287 18.44 3.90 -14.08
C GLU A 287 17.50 3.87 -15.29
N THR A 288 16.62 4.87 -15.39
CA THR A 288 15.78 5.00 -16.57
C THR A 288 16.71 5.35 -17.73
N PRO A 289 16.77 4.56 -18.82
CA PRO A 289 17.59 4.94 -19.96
C PRO A 289 17.21 6.37 -20.37
N THR A 290 18.14 7.29 -20.23
CA THR A 290 17.98 8.62 -20.81
C THR A 290 17.76 8.40 -22.28
N ALA A 291 16.59 8.80 -22.80
CA ALA A 291 16.35 8.74 -24.24
C ALA A 291 17.54 9.47 -24.88
N THR A 292 18.40 8.71 -25.53
CA THR A 292 19.52 9.26 -26.28
C THR A 292 18.87 10.22 -27.28
N SER A 293 19.10 11.51 -27.08
CA SER A 293 18.67 12.52 -28.06
C SER A 293 19.25 12.09 -29.39
N THR A 294 18.41 11.58 -30.26
CA THR A 294 18.79 11.33 -31.67
C THR A 294 19.39 12.63 -32.16
N PRO A 295 20.64 12.63 -32.70
CA PRO A 295 21.22 13.85 -33.21
C PRO A 295 20.24 14.40 -34.28
N ALA A 296 19.91 15.68 -34.13
CA ALA A 296 19.08 16.35 -35.10
C ALA A 296 19.66 16.12 -36.51
N PRO A 297 18.85 15.79 -37.51
CA PRO A 297 19.37 15.63 -38.89
C PRO A 297 20.01 16.94 -39.29
N THR A 298 21.28 16.86 -39.67
CA THR A 298 22.06 17.96 -40.23
C THR A 298 21.36 18.47 -41.49
N ASN A 299 20.84 19.68 -41.42
CA ASN A 299 20.32 20.37 -42.58
C ASN A 299 21.46 20.65 -43.57
N THR A 300 21.44 19.95 -44.69
CA THR A 300 22.18 20.37 -45.89
C THR A 300 21.28 21.34 -46.66
N PRO A 301 21.76 22.53 -47.03
CA PRO A 301 20.93 23.50 -47.74
C PRO A 301 21.02 23.26 -49.26
N ASN A 302 19.89 23.24 -49.94
CA ASN A 302 19.84 23.83 -51.29
C ASN A 302 18.40 24.11 -51.72
N ALA A 303 18.23 25.23 -51.98
CA ALA A 303 17.78 26.26 -52.90
C ALA A 303 16.69 25.88 -53.91
N THR A 304 15.80 26.87 -54.00
CA THR A 304 15.11 27.48 -55.15
C THR A 304 13.73 27.00 -55.55
N GLN A 305 12.89 27.97 -55.39
CA GLN A 305 11.85 28.55 -56.29
C GLN A 305 10.38 28.23 -55.98
N LYS A 306 9.72 29.38 -55.68
CA LYS A 306 8.30 29.66 -55.73
C LYS A 306 7.81 29.72 -57.21
N PRO A 307 6.54 29.46 -57.61
CA PRO A 307 5.51 30.48 -57.45
C PRO A 307 4.08 29.98 -57.05
N GLN A 308 3.39 30.85 -56.32
CA GLN A 308 2.15 31.57 -56.60
C GLN A 308 0.82 30.83 -56.68
N ALA A 309 0.02 31.21 -55.72
CA ALA A 309 -1.41 31.35 -55.50
C ALA A 309 -2.42 30.92 -56.58
N THR A 310 -3.56 30.34 -56.06
CA THR A 310 -4.89 30.93 -56.31
C THR A 310 -5.98 30.18 -55.53
N ASN A 311 -6.86 31.00 -54.93
CA ASN A 311 -8.31 30.87 -54.74
C ASN A 311 -8.93 29.96 -53.67
N ARG A 312 -9.48 30.67 -52.69
CA ARG A 312 -10.64 30.35 -51.88
C ARG A 312 -11.95 30.36 -52.73
N PRO A 313 -12.98 29.54 -52.38
CA PRO A 313 -14.21 30.08 -51.83
C PRO A 313 -14.77 29.26 -50.67
N GLN A 314 -15.14 29.87 -49.56
CA GLN A 314 -16.40 30.40 -49.05
C GLN A 314 -17.51 29.38 -48.73
N SER A 315 -17.74 29.31 -47.43
CA SER A 315 -18.94 29.10 -46.59
C SER A 315 -20.17 28.40 -47.17
N THR A 316 -20.75 27.48 -46.32
CA THR A 316 -22.18 27.53 -46.03
C THR A 316 -22.58 26.76 -44.75
N LYS A 317 -23.23 27.49 -43.84
CA LYS A 317 -24.44 27.22 -43.06
C LYS A 317 -24.47 26.12 -41.98
N LYS A 318 -24.66 26.65 -40.77
CA LYS A 318 -25.31 26.07 -39.58
C LYS A 318 -26.83 25.86 -39.84
N PRO A 319 -27.44 24.88 -39.20
CA PRO A 319 -28.76 25.06 -38.57
C PRO A 319 -28.69 24.63 -37.10
N GLN A 320 -29.05 25.45 -36.21
CA GLN A 320 -30.29 25.86 -35.53
C GLN A 320 -30.87 24.83 -34.57
N ALA A 321 -30.90 25.26 -33.31
CA ALA A 321 -31.41 24.60 -32.11
C ALA A 321 -32.96 24.46 -32.18
N THR A 322 -33.48 23.40 -31.58
CA THR A 322 -34.90 23.33 -31.17
C THR A 322 -35.07 22.89 -29.73
N LYS A 323 -35.61 23.77 -28.97
CA LYS A 323 -36.53 23.83 -27.83
C LYS A 323 -36.69 22.63 -26.86
N LYS A 324 -36.50 23.01 -25.60
CA LYS A 324 -37.00 22.43 -24.35
C LYS A 324 -38.56 22.52 -24.31
N PRO A 325 -39.23 21.60 -23.63
CA PRO A 325 -40.41 21.92 -22.87
C PRO A 325 -40.26 21.74 -21.37
N SER A 326 -41.12 22.50 -20.68
CA SER A 326 -41.18 22.89 -19.31
C SER A 326 -41.73 21.83 -18.35
N SER A 327 -41.28 21.99 -17.11
CA SER A 327 -41.86 21.64 -15.79
C SER A 327 -43.32 21.18 -15.72
N GLN A 328 -43.53 20.11 -14.93
CA GLN A 328 -44.66 20.05 -13.98
C GLN A 328 -44.23 19.25 -12.73
N ASN A 329 -44.55 19.83 -11.58
CA ASN A 329 -44.47 19.21 -10.25
C ASN A 329 -45.58 18.17 -10.15
N ASP A 330 -45.30 17.07 -9.48
CA ASP A 330 -46.31 16.36 -8.71
C ASP A 330 -45.64 15.65 -7.54
N ASP A 331 -46.09 16.03 -6.35
CA ASP A 331 -45.83 15.34 -5.08
C ASP A 331 -46.50 13.96 -5.14
N ALA A 332 -45.75 12.92 -4.81
CA ALA A 332 -46.32 11.62 -4.51
C ALA A 332 -45.59 10.93 -3.38
N ASP A 333 -46.33 10.69 -2.33
CA ASP A 333 -46.08 9.87 -1.16
C ASP A 333 -45.20 8.63 -1.43
N TYR A 334 -44.10 8.50 -0.68
CA TYR A 334 -43.33 7.26 -0.62
C TYR A 334 -43.85 6.36 0.49
N ASN A 335 -44.72 5.45 0.08
CA ASN A 335 -45.07 4.28 0.88
C ASN A 335 -43.97 3.20 0.71
N TRP A 336 -43.27 2.88 1.81
CA TRP A 336 -42.23 1.84 1.79
C TRP A 336 -42.87 0.47 1.90
N SER A 337 -43.02 -0.21 0.80
CA SER A 337 -43.21 -1.66 0.78
C SER A 337 -41.87 -2.35 0.46
N SER A 338 -41.42 -3.16 1.42
CA SER A 338 -40.37 -4.14 1.27
C SER A 338 -40.73 -5.15 0.19
N ASP A 339 -40.05 -5.08 -0.95
CA ASP A 339 -39.69 -6.19 -1.84
C ASP A 339 -39.17 -5.60 -3.15
N ASP A 340 -37.86 -5.47 -3.22
CA ASP A 340 -37.16 -5.41 -4.52
C ASP A 340 -35.81 -6.14 -4.41
N THR A 341 -35.88 -7.46 -4.55
CA THR A 341 -34.73 -8.28 -4.89
C THR A 341 -34.45 -8.14 -6.37
N SER A 342 -33.96 -6.97 -6.79
CA SER A 342 -33.27 -6.87 -8.07
C SER A 342 -31.89 -7.52 -7.90
N SER A 343 -31.71 -8.67 -8.52
CA SER A 343 -30.41 -9.31 -8.68
C SER A 343 -29.54 -8.41 -9.54
N ASP A 344 -28.87 -7.44 -8.92
CA ASP A 344 -27.76 -6.75 -9.56
C ASP A 344 -26.73 -7.78 -9.99
N ASP A 345 -26.52 -7.88 -11.29
CA ASP A 345 -25.65 -8.87 -11.93
C ASP A 345 -24.20 -8.63 -11.46
N VAL A 346 -23.82 -9.32 -10.37
CA VAL A 346 -22.53 -9.16 -9.72
C VAL A 346 -21.42 -9.63 -10.65
N THR A 347 -20.88 -8.74 -11.44
CA THR A 347 -19.77 -9.05 -12.33
C THR A 347 -18.41 -9.04 -11.59
N VAL A 348 -17.64 -10.12 -11.78
CA VAL A 348 -16.28 -10.24 -11.23
C VAL A 348 -15.25 -10.13 -12.34
N LYS A 349 -14.38 -9.13 -12.24
CA LYS A 349 -13.33 -8.87 -13.25
C LYS A 349 -12.39 -10.07 -13.41
N LYS A 350 -11.94 -10.29 -14.65
CA LYS A 350 -10.94 -11.32 -14.96
C LYS A 350 -9.57 -10.93 -14.44
N VAL A 351 -8.90 -11.86 -13.74
CA VAL A 351 -7.51 -11.66 -13.28
C VAL A 351 -6.54 -11.56 -14.45
N THR A 352 -5.67 -10.56 -14.41
CA THR A 352 -4.62 -10.29 -15.40
C THR A 352 -3.22 -10.34 -14.78
N GLY A 353 -2.17 -10.22 -15.59
CA GLY A 353 -0.79 -10.15 -15.09
C GLY A 353 -0.25 -11.44 -14.47
N VAL A 354 -0.91 -12.59 -14.65
CA VAL A 354 -0.48 -13.86 -14.04
C VAL A 354 0.90 -14.27 -14.55
N LYS A 355 1.85 -14.40 -13.62
CA LYS A 355 3.21 -14.93 -13.85
C LYS A 355 3.43 -16.16 -12.97
N VAL A 356 4.19 -17.13 -13.46
CA VAL A 356 4.55 -18.34 -12.70
C VAL A 356 6.04 -18.56 -12.83
N LYS A 357 6.76 -18.50 -11.71
CA LYS A 357 8.21 -18.67 -11.65
C LYS A 357 8.58 -19.93 -10.86
N LYS A 358 9.73 -20.51 -11.19
CA LYS A 358 10.35 -21.55 -10.36
C LYS A 358 10.71 -20.97 -9.00
N ALA A 359 10.50 -21.76 -7.95
CA ALA A 359 10.97 -21.42 -6.60
C ALA A 359 11.87 -22.55 -6.08
N ALA A 360 12.24 -22.51 -4.79
CA ALA A 360 13.03 -23.55 -4.15
C ALA A 360 12.40 -24.95 -4.35
N LYS A 361 13.17 -26.00 -4.06
CA LYS A 361 12.79 -27.42 -4.30
C LYS A 361 11.30 -27.72 -4.11
N LYS A 362 10.65 -28.32 -5.12
CA LYS A 362 9.24 -28.76 -5.14
C LYS A 362 8.22 -27.62 -5.01
N SER A 363 8.54 -26.40 -5.46
CA SER A 363 7.62 -25.27 -5.36
C SER A 363 7.63 -24.34 -6.58
N LEU A 364 6.53 -23.59 -6.76
CA LEU A 364 6.38 -22.52 -7.74
C LEU A 364 5.85 -21.28 -7.03
N ILE A 365 6.23 -20.09 -7.51
CA ILE A 365 5.63 -18.82 -7.13
C ILE A 365 4.67 -18.41 -8.23
N VAL A 366 3.46 -18.03 -7.85
CA VAL A 366 2.44 -17.48 -8.73
C VAL A 366 2.15 -16.07 -8.28
N THR A 367 2.21 -15.12 -9.21
CA THR A 367 1.86 -13.72 -8.98
C THR A 367 0.82 -13.28 -10.00
N TRP A 368 0.01 -12.29 -9.66
CA TRP A 368 -0.97 -11.67 -10.55
C TRP A 368 -1.18 -10.21 -10.20
N ARG A 369 -1.85 -9.46 -11.07
CA ARG A 369 -2.21 -8.08 -10.78
C ARG A 369 -3.45 -8.07 -9.88
N TRP A 370 -3.31 -7.43 -8.74
CA TRP A 370 -4.41 -7.19 -7.82
C TRP A 370 -5.37 -6.11 -8.35
N PHE A 371 -6.64 -6.14 -7.92
CA PHE A 371 -7.65 -5.12 -8.22
C PHE A 371 -8.75 -5.12 -7.14
N VAL A 372 -9.44 -4.00 -6.97
CA VAL A 372 -10.29 -3.67 -5.80
C VAL A 372 -11.73 -4.19 -5.82
N SER A 373 -12.15 -5.07 -6.68
CA SER A 373 -13.57 -5.45 -6.78
C SER A 373 -13.86 -6.92 -6.50
N GLN A 374 -13.03 -7.59 -5.70
CA GLN A 374 -13.17 -9.01 -5.34
C GLN A 374 -12.98 -9.21 -3.83
N ASP A 375 -13.47 -10.35 -3.33
CA ASP A 375 -13.30 -10.78 -1.94
C ASP A 375 -12.21 -11.85 -1.79
N GLY A 376 -11.62 -12.28 -2.90
CA GLY A 376 -10.50 -13.20 -2.90
C GLY A 376 -10.22 -13.82 -4.25
N PHE A 377 -9.25 -14.74 -4.23
CA PHE A 377 -8.73 -15.41 -5.41
C PHE A 377 -8.75 -16.93 -5.27
N GLU A 378 -9.01 -17.62 -6.37
CA GLU A 378 -8.73 -19.03 -6.51
C GLU A 378 -7.56 -19.26 -7.45
N VAL A 379 -6.54 -19.96 -6.95
CA VAL A 379 -5.41 -20.46 -7.76
C VAL A 379 -5.62 -21.93 -8.02
N GLN A 380 -5.77 -22.31 -9.28
CA GLN A 380 -5.92 -23.69 -9.71
C GLN A 380 -4.68 -24.14 -10.46
N TYR A 381 -4.17 -25.34 -10.13
CA TYR A 381 -2.99 -25.91 -10.78
C TYR A 381 -3.14 -27.41 -11.01
N ALA A 382 -2.57 -27.89 -12.12
CA ALA A 382 -2.69 -29.27 -12.57
C ALA A 382 -1.48 -29.70 -13.40
N LEU A 383 -1.35 -31.00 -13.68
CA LEU A 383 -0.28 -31.55 -14.53
C LEU A 383 -0.60 -31.49 -16.04
N ASN A 384 -1.79 -31.00 -16.41
CA ASN A 384 -2.17 -30.84 -17.82
C ASN A 384 -2.99 -29.57 -18.03
N LYS A 385 -3.02 -29.07 -19.27
CA LYS A 385 -3.67 -27.79 -19.65
C LYS A 385 -5.20 -27.81 -19.45
N SER A 386 -5.83 -28.99 -19.55
CA SER A 386 -7.27 -29.16 -19.32
C SER A 386 -7.68 -29.23 -17.84
N PHE A 387 -6.72 -29.17 -16.90
CA PHE A 387 -6.95 -29.24 -15.46
C PHE A 387 -7.72 -30.49 -14.99
N THR A 388 -7.48 -31.64 -15.64
CA THR A 388 -8.09 -32.94 -15.27
C THR A 388 -7.12 -33.80 -14.46
N LYS A 389 -5.78 -33.73 -14.72
CA LYS A 389 -4.77 -34.55 -14.06
C LYS A 389 -4.20 -33.90 -12.81
N LYS A 390 -4.46 -34.49 -11.61
CA LYS A 390 -4.01 -34.04 -10.30
C LYS A 390 -4.29 -32.54 -10.05
N LYS A 391 -5.49 -32.12 -10.43
CA LYS A 391 -6.01 -30.80 -10.21
C LYS A 391 -6.08 -30.49 -8.71
N LYS A 392 -5.57 -29.32 -8.32
CA LYS A 392 -5.74 -28.74 -6.99
C LYS A 392 -6.18 -27.29 -7.12
N THR A 393 -7.07 -26.88 -6.22
CA THR A 393 -7.54 -25.50 -6.12
C THR A 393 -7.24 -25.02 -4.70
N LYS A 394 -6.66 -23.85 -4.58
CA LYS A 394 -6.44 -23.16 -3.30
C LYS A 394 -7.10 -21.80 -3.37
N ARG A 395 -7.73 -21.42 -2.26
CA ARG A 395 -8.33 -20.09 -2.09
C ARG A 395 -7.40 -19.23 -1.28
N TYR A 396 -7.41 -17.96 -1.59
CA TYR A 396 -6.64 -16.92 -0.95
C TYR A 396 -7.53 -15.71 -0.76
N ASP A 397 -7.20 -14.88 0.22
CA ASP A 397 -7.91 -13.64 0.50
C ASP A 397 -7.77 -12.62 -0.64
N LEU A 398 -8.44 -11.51 -0.47
CA LEU A 398 -8.49 -10.45 -1.49
C LEU A 398 -7.14 -9.72 -1.67
N TYR A 399 -6.22 -9.81 -0.71
CA TYR A 399 -4.91 -9.16 -0.77
C TYR A 399 -3.82 -10.05 -1.40
N ALA A 400 -4.12 -11.30 -1.64
CA ALA A 400 -3.15 -12.22 -2.22
C ALA A 400 -2.85 -11.85 -3.67
N GLU A 401 -1.68 -11.30 -3.93
CA GLU A 401 -1.11 -11.06 -5.26
C GLU A 401 0.07 -11.99 -5.59
N ARG A 402 0.55 -12.71 -4.55
CA ARG A 402 1.68 -13.63 -4.64
C ARG A 402 1.47 -14.83 -3.73
N VAL A 403 1.62 -16.03 -4.27
CA VAL A 403 1.48 -17.27 -3.50
C VAL A 403 2.55 -18.28 -3.87
N LYS A 404 2.98 -19.07 -2.89
CA LYS A 404 3.92 -20.17 -3.07
C LYS A 404 3.19 -21.50 -3.06
N LEU A 405 3.13 -22.18 -4.20
CA LEU A 405 2.61 -23.54 -4.32
C LEU A 405 3.72 -24.52 -3.89
N ARG A 406 3.52 -25.22 -2.79
CA ARG A 406 4.48 -26.17 -2.19
C ARG A 406 4.07 -27.62 -2.43
N GLY A 407 4.99 -28.59 -2.21
CA GLY A 407 4.72 -30.02 -2.30
C GLY A 407 4.48 -30.53 -3.74
N LEU A 408 5.03 -29.83 -4.71
CA LEU A 408 4.90 -30.19 -6.12
C LEU A 408 5.87 -31.31 -6.51
N LYS A 409 5.52 -32.09 -7.55
CA LYS A 409 6.40 -33.15 -8.07
C LYS A 409 7.56 -32.54 -8.86
N ARG A 410 8.79 -32.92 -8.52
CA ARG A 410 10.02 -32.47 -9.23
C ARG A 410 9.97 -32.89 -10.70
N LYS A 411 10.64 -32.13 -11.54
CA LYS A 411 10.78 -32.32 -13.00
C LYS A 411 9.44 -32.38 -13.76
N LYS A 412 8.28 -32.15 -13.10
CA LYS A 412 6.97 -32.07 -13.75
C LYS A 412 6.58 -30.64 -14.10
N THR A 413 5.88 -30.47 -15.21
CA THR A 413 5.31 -29.19 -15.62
C THR A 413 3.90 -29.06 -15.02
N TYR A 414 3.67 -27.93 -14.36
CA TYR A 414 2.35 -27.55 -13.85
C TYR A 414 1.76 -26.43 -14.70
N TYR A 415 0.48 -26.52 -14.96
CA TYR A 415 -0.36 -25.52 -15.57
C TYR A 415 -1.09 -24.80 -14.44
N VAL A 416 -1.12 -23.48 -14.47
CA VAL A 416 -1.66 -22.64 -13.38
C VAL A 416 -2.57 -21.57 -13.99
N ARG A 417 -3.71 -21.34 -13.34
CA ARG A 417 -4.63 -20.25 -13.66
C ARG A 417 -5.18 -19.65 -12.37
N VAL A 418 -5.61 -18.41 -12.43
CA VAL A 418 -6.14 -17.66 -11.29
C VAL A 418 -7.47 -17.04 -11.70
N ARG A 419 -8.44 -16.99 -10.78
CA ARG A 419 -9.65 -16.20 -10.92
C ARG A 419 -9.97 -15.50 -9.61
N ALA A 420 -10.68 -14.39 -9.68
CA ALA A 420 -11.23 -13.72 -8.53
C ALA A 420 -12.63 -14.24 -8.20
N PHE A 421 -13.12 -13.98 -7.00
CA PHE A 421 -14.50 -14.20 -6.60
C PHE A 421 -15.00 -13.06 -5.71
N LYS A 422 -16.32 -12.86 -5.72
CA LYS A 422 -17.06 -12.07 -4.73
C LYS A 422 -17.97 -12.97 -3.92
N LYS A 423 -18.21 -12.60 -2.67
CA LYS A 423 -19.21 -13.23 -1.81
C LYS A 423 -20.54 -12.46 -1.96
N VAL A 424 -21.61 -13.19 -2.18
CA VAL A 424 -22.98 -12.67 -2.22
C VAL A 424 -23.77 -13.50 -1.23
N GLY A 425 -24.01 -12.96 -0.05
CA GLY A 425 -24.50 -13.75 1.08
C GLY A 425 -23.54 -14.88 1.43
N THR A 426 -24.00 -16.10 1.44
CA THR A 426 -23.19 -17.32 1.71
C THR A 426 -22.50 -17.88 0.45
N GLU A 427 -22.90 -17.43 -0.74
CA GLU A 427 -22.39 -17.92 -2.02
C GLU A 427 -21.20 -17.12 -2.55
N LYS A 428 -20.50 -17.69 -3.53
CA LYS A 428 -19.38 -17.04 -4.23
C LYS A 428 -19.67 -16.96 -5.72
N VAL A 429 -19.68 -15.75 -6.23
CA VAL A 429 -19.72 -15.44 -7.66
C VAL A 429 -18.27 -15.39 -8.16
N TYR A 430 -17.96 -16.12 -9.23
CA TYR A 430 -16.60 -16.23 -9.73
C TYR A 430 -16.41 -15.54 -11.07
N GLY A 431 -15.32 -14.82 -11.19
CA GLY A 431 -14.85 -14.28 -12.47
C GLY A 431 -14.29 -15.36 -13.41
N LYS A 432 -14.11 -14.97 -14.68
CA LYS A 432 -13.48 -15.85 -15.67
C LYS A 432 -12.03 -16.16 -15.28
N TRP A 433 -11.57 -17.39 -15.57
CA TRP A 433 -10.18 -17.77 -15.35
C TRP A 433 -9.21 -16.90 -16.17
N SER A 434 -8.06 -16.61 -15.58
CA SER A 434 -6.94 -15.97 -16.28
C SER A 434 -6.42 -16.82 -17.44
N ILE A 435 -5.55 -16.24 -18.26
CA ILE A 435 -4.74 -17.02 -19.20
C ILE A 435 -3.90 -18.05 -18.44
N THR A 436 -3.95 -19.32 -18.87
CA THR A 436 -3.15 -20.39 -18.26
C THR A 436 -1.67 -20.20 -18.49
N LYS A 437 -0.88 -20.21 -17.44
CA LYS A 437 0.59 -20.22 -17.48
C LYS A 437 1.12 -21.61 -17.15
N LYS A 438 2.31 -21.96 -17.66
CA LYS A 438 2.97 -23.24 -17.35
C LYS A 438 4.37 -23.00 -16.80
N CYS A 439 4.79 -23.86 -15.86
CA CYS A 439 6.15 -23.82 -15.33
C CYS A 439 6.59 -25.22 -14.90
N LYS A 440 7.84 -25.61 -15.21
CA LYS A 440 8.46 -26.88 -14.80
C LYS A 440 9.10 -26.69 -13.43
N VAL A 441 8.76 -27.59 -12.49
CA VAL A 441 9.31 -27.58 -11.13
C VAL A 441 10.76 -28.08 -11.15
N LYS A 442 11.65 -27.45 -10.37
CA LYS A 442 13.03 -27.90 -10.13
C LYS A 442 13.07 -29.21 -9.34
#